data_373c466c126926887a440f511b882816
#
_entry.id   373c466c126926887a440f511b882816
#
_cell.length_a   1.000
_cell.length_b   1.000
_cell.length_c   1.000
_cell.angle_alpha   90.00
_cell.angle_beta   90.00
_cell.angle_gamma   90.00
#
_symmetry.space_group_name_H-M   'P 1'
#
loop_
_entity.id
_entity.type
_entity.pdbx_description
1 polymer ?
#
loop_
_entity_poly.entity_id
_entity_poly.type
_entity_poly.pdbx_seq_one_letter_code
_entity_poly.pdbx_strand_id
1 'polypeptide(L)'
;MTSKNKHHLFTVLLANPNLLKVDGGWATFTIKMIKGLKSGKAMCWGTCDFDTYEIHLDDKLADEPARETLLHEICHILLEFCGLGGNDVEEEESVKTSNERLTITMSRAMMMFARLNPELAKELLCLN
;
A
#
# COMPACT_ATOMS: atom_id res chain seq x y z
N MET A 1 -8.89 -0.65 25.12
CA MET A 1 -9.48 -0.65 24.47
C MET A 1 -9.24 -0.91 23.20
N THR A 2 -8.65 -0.61 22.77
CA THR A 2 -8.25 -0.71 21.44
C THR A 2 -7.76 -2.05 21.01
N SER A 3 -7.20 -2.83 21.82
CA SER A 3 -6.68 -4.14 21.46
C SER A 3 -7.77 -5.08 20.97
N LYS A 4 -8.97 -4.93 21.44
CA LYS A 4 -10.06 -5.79 21.03
C LYS A 4 -10.43 -5.63 19.55
N ASN A 5 -10.03 -4.52 18.95
CA ASN A 5 -10.32 -4.27 17.55
C ASN A 5 -9.15 -4.60 16.65
N LYS A 6 -8.08 -5.14 17.25
CA LYS A 6 -6.87 -5.38 16.47
C LYS A 6 -6.80 -6.85 16.06
N HIS A 7 -7.67 -7.20 15.15
CA HIS A 7 -7.54 -8.49 14.52
C HIS A 7 -6.32 -8.48 13.61
N HIS A 8 -5.64 -9.60 13.52
CA HIS A 8 -4.51 -9.70 12.62
C HIS A 8 -4.98 -9.40 11.20
N LEU A 9 -4.25 -8.54 10.50
CA LEU A 9 -4.64 -8.09 9.18
C LEU A 9 -4.93 -9.24 8.23
N PHE A 10 -4.06 -10.24 8.18
CA PHE A 10 -4.26 -11.37 7.26
C PHE A 10 -5.55 -12.11 7.55
N THR A 11 -5.91 -12.27 8.81
CA THR A 11 -7.17 -12.90 9.18
C THR A 11 -8.35 -12.10 8.66
N VAL A 12 -8.29 -10.78 8.82
CA VAL A 12 -9.34 -9.89 8.34
C VAL A 12 -9.46 -9.96 6.82
N LEU A 13 -8.32 -9.90 6.12
CA LEU A 13 -8.33 -9.94 4.66
C LEU A 13 -8.88 -11.27 4.13
N LEU A 14 -8.50 -12.38 4.74
CA LEU A 14 -8.97 -13.68 4.30
C LEU A 14 -10.46 -13.89 4.58
N ALA A 15 -10.95 -13.29 5.67
CA ALA A 15 -12.36 -13.36 6.00
C ALA A 15 -13.22 -12.43 5.12
N ASN A 16 -12.59 -11.44 4.49
CA ASN A 16 -13.29 -10.45 3.68
C ASN A 16 -12.60 -10.31 2.33
N PRO A 17 -12.83 -11.25 1.39
CA PRO A 17 -12.10 -11.27 0.12
C PRO A 17 -12.16 -9.98 -0.68
N ASN A 18 -13.18 -9.16 -0.49
CA ASN A 18 -13.26 -7.87 -1.17
C ASN A 18 -12.12 -6.95 -0.77
N LEU A 19 -11.57 -7.14 0.43
CA LEU A 19 -10.46 -6.34 0.92
C LEU A 19 -9.12 -6.77 0.29
N LEU A 20 -9.10 -7.90 -0.42
CA LEU A 20 -7.91 -8.35 -1.14
C LEU A 20 -7.73 -7.62 -2.46
N LYS A 21 -8.66 -6.75 -2.83
CA LYS A 21 -8.60 -5.96 -4.04
C LYS A 21 -8.33 -4.52 -3.70
N VAL A 22 -7.35 -3.93 -4.36
CA VAL A 22 -7.01 -2.52 -4.18
C VAL A 22 -7.25 -1.81 -5.50
N ASP A 23 -8.18 -0.86 -5.48
CA ASP A 23 -8.45 -0.04 -6.66
C ASP A 23 -7.38 1.06 -6.70
N GLY A 24 -6.49 0.98 -7.66
CA GLY A 24 -5.41 1.96 -7.84
C GLY A 24 -5.80 3.12 -8.76
N GLY A 25 -7.06 3.17 -9.18
CA GLY A 25 -7.56 4.22 -10.06
C GLY A 25 -7.50 3.82 -11.53
N TRP A 26 -6.38 3.28 -11.96
CA TRP A 26 -6.18 2.85 -13.35
C TRP A 26 -6.11 1.34 -13.49
N ALA A 27 -5.95 0.63 -12.39
CA ALA A 27 -5.92 -0.83 -12.38
C ALA A 27 -6.30 -1.33 -10.99
N THR A 28 -6.78 -2.56 -10.92
CA THR A 28 -7.10 -3.20 -9.64
C THR A 28 -5.98 -4.19 -9.32
N PHE A 29 -5.42 -4.05 -8.12
CA PHE A 29 -4.35 -4.92 -7.66
C PHE A 29 -4.92 -5.96 -6.69
N THR A 30 -4.37 -7.16 -6.73
CA THR A 30 -4.78 -8.24 -5.83
C THR A 30 -3.70 -8.45 -4.77
N ILE A 31 -4.10 -8.50 -3.52
CA ILE A 31 -3.17 -8.75 -2.41
C ILE A 31 -3.04 -10.27 -2.23
N LYS A 32 -1.79 -10.73 -2.15
CA LYS A 32 -1.49 -12.14 -1.91
C LYS A 32 -0.47 -12.27 -0.80
N MET A 33 -0.71 -13.21 0.11
CA MET A 33 0.24 -13.54 1.16
C MET A 33 1.11 -14.69 0.65
N ILE A 34 2.43 -14.48 0.67
CA ILE A 34 3.39 -15.39 0.08
C ILE A 34 4.31 -15.95 1.16
N LYS A 35 4.51 -17.26 1.14
CA LYS A 35 5.42 -17.89 2.07
C LYS A 35 6.85 -17.61 1.64
N GLY A 36 7.64 -17.04 2.53
CA GLY A 36 9.06 -16.80 2.27
C GLY A 36 9.31 -15.85 1.12
N LEU A 37 8.61 -14.71 1.12
CA LEU A 37 8.73 -13.75 0.06
C LEU A 37 10.15 -13.24 -0.09
N LYS A 38 10.63 -13.17 -1.33
CA LYS A 38 11.97 -12.69 -1.65
C LYS A 38 11.93 -11.72 -2.80
N SER A 39 12.87 -10.78 -2.79
CA SER A 39 13.15 -9.92 -3.92
C SER A 39 14.58 -10.26 -4.35
N GLY A 40 14.73 -10.99 -5.45
CA GLY A 40 16.01 -11.58 -5.81
C GLY A 40 16.42 -12.61 -4.77
N LYS A 41 17.59 -12.42 -4.16
CA LYS A 41 18.09 -13.34 -3.14
C LYS A 41 17.76 -12.89 -1.71
N ALA A 42 17.26 -11.67 -1.56
CA ALA A 42 17.01 -11.11 -0.25
C ALA A 42 15.57 -11.34 0.18
N MET A 43 15.38 -11.65 1.46
CA MET A 43 14.03 -11.69 2.03
C MET A 43 13.46 -10.28 2.00
N CYS A 44 12.18 -10.17 1.72
CA CYS A 44 11.51 -8.87 1.79
C CYS A 44 10.13 -9.03 2.39
N TRP A 45 9.60 -7.92 2.90
CA TRP A 45 8.31 -7.94 3.55
C TRP A 45 7.16 -7.80 2.56
N GLY A 46 7.36 -7.04 1.51
CA GLY A 46 6.33 -6.86 0.51
C GLY A 46 6.89 -6.40 -0.83
N THR A 47 6.14 -6.63 -1.89
CA THR A 47 6.47 -6.17 -3.23
C THR A 47 5.18 -5.77 -3.93
N CYS A 48 5.32 -4.91 -4.93
CA CYS A 48 4.22 -4.49 -5.77
C CYS A 48 4.63 -4.75 -7.23
N ASP A 49 3.86 -5.57 -7.92
CA ASP A 49 4.18 -5.94 -9.30
C ASP A 49 3.19 -5.23 -10.23
N PHE A 50 3.73 -4.34 -11.04
CA PHE A 50 2.92 -3.58 -11.99
C PHE A 50 2.66 -4.33 -13.30
N ASP A 51 3.30 -5.47 -13.49
CA ASP A 51 3.04 -6.30 -14.66
C ASP A 51 1.86 -7.23 -14.42
N THR A 52 1.75 -7.77 -13.22
CA THR A 52 0.68 -8.70 -12.87
C THR A 52 -0.44 -8.05 -12.06
N TYR A 53 -0.23 -6.81 -11.62
CA TYR A 53 -1.16 -6.07 -10.76
C TYR A 53 -1.40 -6.81 -9.46
N GLU A 54 -0.30 -7.17 -8.81
CA GLU A 54 -0.36 -7.88 -7.53
C GLU A 54 0.49 -7.21 -6.48
N ILE A 55 0.02 -7.26 -5.25
CA ILE A 55 0.79 -6.89 -4.08
C ILE A 55 1.07 -8.18 -3.33
N HIS A 56 2.35 -8.47 -3.09
CA HIS A 56 2.73 -9.65 -2.32
C HIS A 56 3.22 -9.23 -0.96
N LEU A 57 2.76 -9.90 0.07
CA LEU A 57 3.20 -9.68 1.44
C LEU A 57 3.72 -11.00 2.00
N ASP A 58 4.79 -10.95 2.79
CA ASP A 58 5.31 -12.15 3.43
C ASP A 58 4.28 -12.62 4.45
N ASP A 59 3.88 -13.88 4.40
CA ASP A 59 2.81 -14.42 5.22
C ASP A 59 3.17 -14.54 6.70
N LYS A 60 4.44 -14.35 7.06
CA LYS A 60 4.89 -14.42 8.45
C LYS A 60 4.96 -13.07 9.14
N LEU A 61 4.55 -12.00 8.49
CA LEU A 61 4.57 -10.69 9.10
C LEU A 61 3.60 -10.63 10.29
N ALA A 62 4.07 -10.02 11.38
CA ALA A 62 3.20 -9.69 12.49
C ALA A 62 2.23 -8.59 12.05
N ASP A 63 1.21 -8.32 12.83
CA ASP A 63 0.15 -7.42 12.42
C ASP A 63 0.61 -6.00 12.07
N GLU A 64 1.37 -5.36 12.94
CA GLU A 64 1.82 -3.99 12.67
C GLU A 64 2.70 -3.91 11.42
N PRO A 65 3.75 -4.75 11.29
CA PRO A 65 4.52 -4.75 10.05
C PRO A 65 3.70 -5.10 8.81
N ALA A 66 2.69 -5.96 8.93
CA ALA A 66 1.85 -6.30 7.79
C ALA A 66 1.04 -5.08 7.33
N ARG A 67 0.45 -4.34 8.28
CA ARG A 67 -0.31 -3.14 7.95
C ARG A 67 0.56 -2.06 7.33
N GLU A 68 1.73 -1.83 7.92
CA GLU A 68 2.65 -0.83 7.42
C GLU A 68 3.15 -1.19 6.03
N THR A 69 3.51 -2.47 5.82
CA THR A 69 4.01 -2.92 4.53
C THR A 69 2.95 -2.83 3.44
N LEU A 70 1.71 -3.23 3.75
CA LEU A 70 0.64 -3.12 2.77
C LEU A 70 0.40 -1.67 2.38
N LEU A 71 0.35 -0.77 3.36
CA LEU A 71 0.17 0.66 3.07
C LEU A 71 1.33 1.19 2.23
N HIS A 72 2.56 0.74 2.53
CA HIS A 72 3.73 1.13 1.76
C HIS A 72 3.59 0.74 0.28
N GLU A 73 3.17 -0.50 0.01
CA GLU A 73 2.99 -0.95 -1.37
C GLU A 73 1.85 -0.21 -2.06
N ILE A 74 0.78 0.08 -1.33
CA ILE A 74 -0.32 0.87 -1.88
C ILE A 74 0.16 2.28 -2.24
N CYS A 75 1.05 2.86 -1.44
CA CYS A 75 1.61 4.17 -1.74
C CYS A 75 2.38 4.16 -3.06
N HIS A 76 3.10 3.08 -3.37
CA HIS A 76 3.77 2.96 -4.67
C HIS A 76 2.75 3.01 -5.81
N ILE A 77 1.62 2.34 -5.67
CA ILE A 77 0.57 2.34 -6.69
C ILE A 77 0.01 3.75 -6.88
N LEU A 78 -0.27 4.44 -5.77
CA LEU A 78 -0.86 5.77 -5.83
C LEU A 78 0.12 6.80 -6.42
N LEU A 79 1.40 6.69 -6.06
CA LEU A 79 2.40 7.58 -6.60
C LEU A 79 2.59 7.34 -8.10
N GLU A 80 2.54 6.08 -8.52
CA GLU A 80 2.61 5.75 -9.93
C GLU A 80 1.42 6.35 -10.67
N PHE A 81 0.22 6.23 -10.10
CA PHE A 81 -0.98 6.81 -10.69
C PHE A 81 -0.86 8.32 -10.83
N CYS A 82 -0.21 8.97 -9.87
CA CYS A 82 -0.03 10.42 -9.89
C CYS A 82 1.17 10.86 -10.74
N GLY A 83 1.88 9.92 -11.39
CA GLY A 83 3.01 10.26 -12.22
C GLY A 83 4.30 10.52 -11.48
N LEU A 84 4.38 10.12 -10.22
CA LEU A 84 5.59 10.29 -9.41
C LEU A 84 6.21 8.95 -9.01
N GLY A 85 5.88 7.88 -9.74
CA GLY A 85 6.50 6.60 -9.46
C GLY A 85 7.91 6.55 -10.00
N GLY A 86 8.74 5.74 -9.35
CA GLY A 86 10.09 5.52 -9.83
C GLY A 86 11.01 6.70 -9.65
N ASN A 87 11.78 6.97 -10.68
CA ASN A 87 12.84 7.98 -10.64
C ASN A 87 12.48 9.29 -11.32
N ASP A 88 11.20 9.62 -11.34
CA ASP A 88 10.76 10.80 -12.06
C ASP A 88 11.02 12.12 -11.33
N VAL A 89 11.62 12.07 -10.16
CA VAL A 89 12.01 13.29 -9.45
C VAL A 89 13.31 13.77 -10.07
N GLU A 90 13.26 14.91 -10.75
CA GLU A 90 14.43 15.48 -11.35
C GLU A 90 15.36 16.02 -10.28
N GLU A 91 16.66 15.71 -10.42
CA GLU A 91 17.65 16.12 -9.44
C GLU A 91 17.78 17.65 -9.32
N GLU A 92 17.36 18.38 -10.34
CA GLU A 92 17.52 19.82 -10.38
C GLU A 92 16.46 20.60 -9.60
N GLU A 93 15.42 19.92 -9.10
CA GLU A 93 14.42 20.63 -8.32
C GLU A 93 14.97 21.02 -6.98
N SER A 94 14.64 22.22 -6.53
CA SER A 94 15.02 22.61 -5.19
C SER A 94 14.28 21.73 -4.18
N VAL A 95 14.93 21.48 -3.05
CA VAL A 95 14.34 20.66 -1.99
C VAL A 95 12.97 21.17 -1.57
N LYS A 96 12.82 22.49 -1.49
CA LYS A 96 11.55 23.10 -1.12
C LYS A 96 10.44 22.78 -2.10
N THR A 97 10.74 22.91 -3.41
CA THR A 97 9.75 22.64 -4.44
C THR A 97 9.38 21.16 -4.45
N SER A 98 10.38 20.30 -4.29
CA SER A 98 10.14 18.85 -4.24
C SER A 98 9.27 18.48 -3.04
N ASN A 99 9.53 19.08 -1.89
CA ASN A 99 8.74 18.80 -0.69
C ASN A 99 7.31 19.27 -0.83
N GLU A 100 7.09 20.45 -1.42
CA GLU A 100 5.74 20.93 -1.64
C GLU A 100 4.98 20.06 -2.62
N ARG A 101 5.65 19.68 -3.71
CA ARG A 101 5.03 18.82 -4.72
C ARG A 101 4.67 17.46 -4.11
N LEU A 102 5.58 16.89 -3.34
CA LEU A 102 5.36 15.62 -2.69
C LEU A 102 4.19 15.70 -1.70
N THR A 103 4.15 16.79 -0.92
CA THR A 103 3.09 16.99 0.05
C THR A 103 1.72 17.05 -0.63
N ILE A 104 1.61 17.82 -1.71
CA ILE A 104 0.36 17.94 -2.45
C ILE A 104 -0.04 16.58 -3.03
N THR A 105 0.93 15.89 -3.63
CA THR A 105 0.66 14.59 -4.25
C THR A 105 0.22 13.56 -3.21
N MET A 106 0.90 13.51 -2.08
CA MET A 106 0.54 12.56 -1.03
C MET A 106 -0.83 12.85 -0.47
N SER A 107 -1.17 14.11 -0.27
CA SER A 107 -2.50 14.48 0.23
C SER A 107 -3.60 14.00 -0.72
N ARG A 108 -3.41 14.24 -2.01
CA ARG A 108 -4.37 13.81 -3.02
C ARG A 108 -4.44 12.29 -3.12
N ALA A 109 -3.28 11.63 -3.06
CA ALA A 109 -3.22 10.18 -3.13
C ALA A 109 -3.95 9.54 -1.96
N MET A 110 -3.78 10.08 -0.75
CA MET A 110 -4.47 9.56 0.42
C MET A 110 -5.98 9.74 0.30
N MET A 111 -6.43 10.89 -0.17
CA MET A 111 -7.85 11.11 -0.39
C MET A 111 -8.42 10.16 -1.43
N MET A 112 -7.68 9.95 -2.53
CA MET A 112 -8.11 9.02 -3.56
C MET A 112 -8.18 7.59 -3.02
N PHE A 113 -7.16 7.18 -2.28
CA PHE A 113 -7.15 5.84 -1.68
C PHE A 113 -8.39 5.62 -0.82
N ALA A 114 -8.69 6.58 0.04
CA ALA A 114 -9.83 6.46 0.94
C ALA A 114 -11.17 6.43 0.18
N ARG A 115 -11.26 7.19 -0.90
CA ARG A 115 -12.50 7.23 -1.70
C ARG A 115 -12.67 5.99 -2.55
N LEU A 116 -11.59 5.48 -3.12
CA LEU A 116 -11.65 4.31 -3.98
C LEU A 116 -11.72 3.01 -3.19
N ASN A 117 -11.16 3.00 -1.98
CA ASN A 117 -11.07 1.81 -1.15
C ASN A 117 -11.49 2.10 0.29
N PRO A 118 -12.76 2.51 0.52
CA PRO A 118 -13.16 2.96 1.85
C PRO A 118 -13.03 1.91 2.94
N GLU A 119 -13.35 0.66 2.65
CA GLU A 119 -13.28 -0.38 3.66
C GLU A 119 -11.83 -0.75 4.00
N LEU A 120 -10.97 -0.83 2.99
CA LEU A 120 -9.57 -1.13 3.21
C LEU A 120 -8.87 0.03 3.94
N ALA A 121 -9.18 1.27 3.55
CA ALA A 121 -8.63 2.44 4.21
C ALA A 121 -9.03 2.46 5.68
N LYS A 122 -10.28 2.12 5.97
CA LYS A 122 -10.77 2.06 7.34
C LYS A 122 -9.99 1.03 8.14
N GLU A 123 -9.74 -0.13 7.55
CA GLU A 123 -9.01 -1.20 8.21
C GLU A 123 -7.55 -0.82 8.45
N LEU A 124 -6.86 -0.30 7.43
CA LEU A 124 -5.46 0.01 7.53
C LEU A 124 -5.18 1.24 8.40
N LEU A 125 -6.02 2.23 8.33
CA LEU A 125 -5.83 3.48 9.07
C LEU A 125 -6.54 3.47 10.43
N CYS A 126 -7.12 2.34 10.80
CA CYS A 126 -7.80 2.16 12.08
C CYS A 126 -8.91 3.20 12.31
N LEU A 127 -9.64 3.52 11.24
CA LEU A 127 -10.75 4.44 11.33
C LEU A 127 -12.02 3.70 11.75
N ASN A 128 -12.84 4.34 12.54
CA ASN A 128 -14.08 3.74 13.01
C ASN A 128 -15.28 4.27 12.25
#